data_a4845d8fbe8ea28e6d00022f07ed1d49
#
_entry.id   a4845d8fbe8ea28e6d00022f07ed1d49
#
_cell.length_a   1.000
_cell.length_b   1.000
_cell.length_c   1.000
_cell.angle_alpha   90.00
_cell.angle_beta   90.00
_cell.angle_gamma   90.00
#
_symmetry.space_group_name_H-M   'P 1'
#
loop_
_entity.id
_entity.type
_entity.pdbx_description
1 polymer ?
#
loop_
_entity_poly.entity_id
_entity_poly.type
_entity_poly.pdbx_seq_one_letter_code
_entity_poly.pdbx_strand_id
1 'polypeptide(L)'
;MEDGNSQGNRQGGGRGRGGRRGGGSGQSREMQISKALSRLLRHQAENAGIKLDEAGFAPLDKVLAYGPLKSLKVTVEDVQEAVASSDKQRFSLKPNPETNPSLSTTSTSAADYLIRANQGHSIKLESSATLTPITLAEPDTVPARVLHGSYFAFWPAIIEAGGLKKMNRNHVHCSTGTPEEGVVSGMRKDAELVIEIDIVKSLQEGLTWWKSENGVILTEGDENGVVSSRYFREVRGRAQDVGVLWQDGQRVADLPDGITIRVPFGKNAHGGRGGNHGRGRGGGRGRGS
;
A
#
# COMPACT_ATOMS: atom_id res chain seq x y z
N MET A 1 -67.89 16.41 -53.43
CA MET A 1 -67.71 17.68 -52.76
C MET A 1 -66.82 17.39 -51.56
N GLU A 2 -65.78 17.74 -51.65
CA GLU A 2 -64.71 18.66 -51.68
C GLU A 2 -63.48 18.12 -50.95
N ASP A 3 -62.49 18.11 -51.67
CA ASP A 3 -61.08 18.18 -51.55
C ASP A 3 -60.54 18.86 -50.27
N GLY A 4 -59.46 18.34 -49.77
CA GLY A 4 -58.66 18.92 -48.69
C GLY A 4 -57.24 18.35 -48.67
N ASN A 5 -56.45 18.80 -49.65
CA ASN A 5 -55.04 18.61 -49.74
C ASN A 5 -54.33 19.23 -48.52
N SER A 6 -53.41 18.54 -47.89
CA SER A 6 -52.43 19.18 -47.01
C SER A 6 -51.09 18.48 -47.01
N GLN A 7 -50.13 19.21 -47.44
CA GLN A 7 -48.74 18.92 -47.67
C GLN A 7 -47.99 18.46 -46.40
N GLY A 8 -47.10 17.52 -46.59
CA GLY A 8 -46.15 17.05 -45.60
C GLY A 8 -45.07 18.10 -45.26
N ASN A 9 -44.77 18.22 -44.00
CA ASN A 9 -43.60 18.93 -43.50
C ASN A 9 -42.65 17.91 -42.85
N ARG A 10 -41.54 17.65 -43.52
CA ARG A 10 -40.43 16.83 -43.03
C ARG A 10 -39.56 17.70 -42.14
N GLN A 11 -39.72 17.62 -40.82
CA GLN A 11 -38.73 18.17 -39.88
C GLN A 11 -37.70 17.10 -39.53
N GLY A 12 -36.46 17.38 -39.88
CA GLY A 12 -35.30 16.58 -39.60
C GLY A 12 -34.98 16.54 -38.12
N GLY A 13 -35.09 15.36 -37.53
CA GLY A 13 -34.65 15.10 -36.16
C GLY A 13 -33.13 15.10 -36.05
N GLY A 14 -32.56 16.17 -35.52
CA GLY A 14 -31.15 16.26 -35.14
C GLY A 14 -30.82 15.24 -34.06
N ARG A 15 -29.98 14.26 -34.40
CA ARG A 15 -29.42 13.31 -33.45
C ARG A 15 -28.44 14.07 -32.54
N GLY A 16 -28.92 14.49 -31.36
CA GLY A 16 -28.10 14.94 -30.24
C GLY A 16 -27.15 13.83 -29.83
N ARG A 17 -25.87 13.94 -30.15
CA ARG A 17 -24.79 13.16 -29.55
C ARG A 17 -24.72 13.56 -28.11
N GLY A 18 -25.46 12.87 -27.25
CA GLY A 18 -25.27 12.89 -25.80
C GLY A 18 -23.87 12.41 -25.47
N GLY A 19 -22.97 13.35 -25.24
CA GLY A 19 -21.65 13.06 -24.70
C GLY A 19 -21.79 12.33 -23.36
N ARG A 20 -21.55 11.03 -23.34
CA ARG A 20 -21.26 10.30 -22.11
C ARG A 20 -20.00 10.92 -21.52
N ARG A 21 -20.18 11.91 -20.65
CA ARG A 21 -19.16 12.27 -19.68
C ARG A 21 -18.95 11.04 -18.81
N GLY A 22 -17.92 10.26 -19.16
CA GLY A 22 -17.40 9.20 -18.31
C GLY A 22 -17.06 9.81 -16.97
N GLY A 23 -17.83 9.47 -15.94
CA GLY A 23 -17.51 9.74 -14.54
C GLY A 23 -16.30 8.90 -14.17
N GLY A 24 -15.11 9.26 -14.63
CA GLY A 24 -13.87 8.88 -13.99
C GLY A 24 -13.89 9.58 -12.63
N SER A 25 -13.97 8.84 -11.53
CA SER A 25 -13.76 9.36 -10.19
C SER A 25 -12.34 9.92 -10.16
N GLY A 26 -12.19 11.21 -10.47
CA GLY A 26 -10.92 11.93 -10.38
C GLY A 26 -10.44 11.78 -8.95
N GLN A 27 -9.28 11.16 -8.76
CA GLN A 27 -8.67 11.09 -7.44
C GLN A 27 -8.45 12.52 -6.95
N SER A 28 -8.80 12.79 -5.69
CA SER A 28 -8.56 14.11 -5.10
C SER A 28 -7.08 14.46 -5.24
N ARG A 29 -6.77 15.76 -5.37
CA ARG A 29 -5.39 16.27 -5.45
C ARG A 29 -4.54 15.73 -4.29
N GLU A 30 -5.07 15.73 -3.08
CA GLU A 30 -4.45 15.20 -1.88
C GLU A 30 -4.08 13.71 -2.03
N MET A 31 -4.99 12.90 -2.58
CA MET A 31 -4.73 11.48 -2.83
C MET A 31 -3.63 11.28 -3.88
N GLN A 32 -3.57 12.13 -4.90
CA GLN A 32 -2.52 12.09 -5.92
C GLN A 32 -1.16 12.44 -5.32
N ILE A 33 -1.09 13.49 -4.48
CA ILE A 33 0.11 13.90 -3.74
C ILE A 33 0.59 12.76 -2.84
N SER A 34 -0.28 12.23 -2.00
CA SER A 34 0.04 11.12 -1.08
C SER A 34 0.54 9.87 -1.82
N LYS A 35 -0.03 9.55 -2.99
CA LYS A 35 0.44 8.44 -3.83
C LYS A 35 1.82 8.71 -4.43
N ALA A 36 2.05 9.92 -4.94
CA ALA A 36 3.33 10.31 -5.53
C ALA A 36 4.45 10.31 -4.49
N LEU A 37 4.21 10.90 -3.30
CA LEU A 37 5.13 10.86 -2.16
C LEU A 37 5.42 9.41 -1.73
N SER A 38 4.37 8.58 -1.56
CA SER A 38 4.55 7.17 -1.17
C SER A 38 5.38 6.40 -2.18
N ARG A 39 5.14 6.59 -3.48
CA ARG A 39 5.87 5.91 -4.54
C ARG A 39 7.34 6.33 -4.55
N LEU A 40 7.60 7.62 -4.45
CA LEU A 40 8.95 8.16 -4.45
C LEU A 40 9.74 7.67 -3.23
N LEU A 41 9.26 8.01 -2.03
CA LEU A 41 10.00 7.81 -0.79
C LEU A 41 10.19 6.34 -0.42
N ARG A 42 9.28 5.46 -0.84
CA ARG A 42 9.36 4.02 -0.52
C ARG A 42 10.06 3.18 -1.57
N HIS A 43 10.04 3.60 -2.83
CA HIS A 43 10.39 2.72 -3.93
C HIS A 43 11.31 3.32 -4.99
N GLN A 44 11.40 4.65 -5.11
CA GLN A 44 12.02 5.29 -6.27
C GLN A 44 13.02 6.41 -5.93
N ALA A 45 13.30 6.69 -4.66
CA ALA A 45 14.18 7.80 -4.28
C ALA A 45 15.56 7.68 -4.96
N GLU A 46 16.18 6.51 -4.88
CA GLU A 46 17.49 6.26 -5.51
C GLU A 46 17.44 6.43 -7.04
N ASN A 47 16.41 5.87 -7.69
CA ASN A 47 16.22 6.00 -9.13
C ASN A 47 15.94 7.45 -9.58
N ALA A 48 15.40 8.26 -8.69
CA ALA A 48 15.18 9.69 -8.90
C ALA A 48 16.41 10.56 -8.54
N GLY A 49 17.53 9.93 -8.15
CA GLY A 49 18.73 10.62 -7.72
C GLY A 49 18.59 11.31 -6.35
N ILE A 50 17.62 10.91 -5.55
CA ILE A 50 17.37 11.45 -4.21
C ILE A 50 17.97 10.49 -3.19
N LYS A 51 18.98 10.98 -2.47
CA LYS A 51 19.63 10.24 -1.38
C LYS A 51 18.78 10.34 -0.12
N LEU A 52 18.49 9.21 0.49
CA LEU A 52 17.91 9.14 1.83
C LEU A 52 19.03 9.08 2.87
N ASP A 53 18.82 9.70 4.02
CA ASP A 53 19.70 9.51 5.17
C ASP A 53 19.46 8.14 5.83
N GLU A 54 20.24 7.81 6.86
CA GLU A 54 20.11 6.53 7.59
C GLU A 54 18.72 6.35 8.22
N ALA A 55 18.07 7.45 8.60
CA ALA A 55 16.70 7.45 9.13
C ALA A 55 15.62 7.52 8.03
N GLY A 56 15.99 7.44 6.76
CA GLY A 56 15.09 7.43 5.61
C GLY A 56 14.55 8.80 5.20
N PHE A 57 15.11 9.90 5.71
CA PHE A 57 14.71 11.25 5.33
C PHE A 57 15.39 11.72 4.03
N ALA A 58 14.65 12.52 3.27
CA ALA A 58 15.10 13.23 2.08
C ALA A 58 14.86 14.73 2.22
N PRO A 59 15.70 15.61 1.63
CA PRO A 59 15.43 17.04 1.53
C PRO A 59 14.15 17.28 0.71
N LEU A 60 13.21 18.07 1.27
CA LEU A 60 11.88 18.26 0.66
C LEU A 60 11.96 18.98 -0.68
N ASP A 61 12.93 19.90 -0.88
CA ASP A 61 13.15 20.58 -2.15
C ASP A 61 13.46 19.57 -3.29
N LYS A 62 14.27 18.54 -3.01
CA LYS A 62 14.57 17.46 -3.97
C LYS A 62 13.34 16.60 -4.24
N VAL A 63 12.56 16.33 -3.20
CA VAL A 63 11.30 15.57 -3.31
C VAL A 63 10.29 16.34 -4.19
N LEU A 64 10.11 17.64 -3.98
CA LEU A 64 9.19 18.46 -4.79
C LEU A 64 9.66 18.65 -6.24
N ALA A 65 10.95 18.53 -6.51
CA ALA A 65 11.51 18.55 -7.87
C ALA A 65 11.21 17.26 -8.66
N TYR A 66 10.78 16.17 -8.00
CA TYR A 66 10.38 14.93 -8.66
C TYR A 66 9.22 15.14 -9.64
N GLY A 67 9.35 14.65 -10.87
CA GLY A 67 8.44 14.94 -11.99
C GLY A 67 6.94 14.91 -11.66
N PRO A 68 6.41 13.82 -11.07
CA PRO A 68 4.99 13.75 -10.71
C PRO A 68 4.55 14.81 -9.70
N LEU A 69 5.36 15.15 -8.69
CA LEU A 69 5.04 16.19 -7.69
C LEU A 69 5.18 17.58 -8.29
N LYS A 70 6.22 17.81 -9.10
CA LYS A 70 6.42 19.05 -9.86
C LYS A 70 5.26 19.33 -10.82
N SER A 71 4.76 18.31 -11.52
CA SER A 71 3.62 18.44 -12.43
C SER A 71 2.32 18.81 -11.69
N LEU A 72 2.15 18.35 -10.46
CA LEU A 72 1.05 18.71 -9.58
C LEU A 72 1.26 20.09 -8.91
N LYS A 73 2.42 20.74 -9.11
CA LYS A 73 2.79 22.02 -8.46
C LYS A 73 2.61 21.94 -6.93
N VAL A 74 3.12 20.87 -6.33
CA VAL A 74 3.00 20.63 -4.89
C VAL A 74 3.84 21.66 -4.13
N THR A 75 3.23 22.29 -3.11
CA THR A 75 3.88 23.27 -2.23
C THR A 75 4.27 22.66 -0.89
N VAL A 76 4.98 23.42 -0.05
CA VAL A 76 5.30 23.00 1.33
C VAL A 76 4.02 22.81 2.14
N GLU A 77 3.07 23.72 1.98
CA GLU A 77 1.77 23.70 2.66
C GLU A 77 0.97 22.45 2.28
N ASP A 78 0.93 22.09 0.99
CA ASP A 78 0.30 20.84 0.51
C ASP A 78 0.90 19.61 1.21
N VAL A 79 2.23 19.60 1.45
CA VAL A 79 2.90 18.49 2.13
C VAL A 79 2.59 18.50 3.62
N GLN A 80 2.63 19.67 4.26
CA GLN A 80 2.28 19.81 5.68
C GLN A 80 0.84 19.34 5.93
N GLU A 81 -0.10 19.72 5.07
CA GLU A 81 -1.48 19.26 5.12
C GLU A 81 -1.59 17.74 4.91
N ALA A 82 -0.89 17.19 3.90
CA ALA A 82 -0.88 15.75 3.63
C ALA A 82 -0.28 14.92 4.79
N VAL A 83 0.65 15.49 5.56
CA VAL A 83 1.21 14.87 6.76
C VAL A 83 0.22 14.96 7.91
N ALA A 84 -0.38 16.14 8.15
CA ALA A 84 -1.26 16.41 9.27
C ALA A 84 -2.63 15.72 9.13
N SER A 85 -3.22 15.73 7.92
CA SER A 85 -4.56 15.17 7.64
C SER A 85 -4.57 13.65 7.45
N SER A 86 -3.39 13.00 7.39
CA SER A 86 -3.30 11.57 7.12
C SER A 86 -3.66 10.72 8.34
N ASP A 87 -4.85 10.12 8.37
CA ASP A 87 -5.25 9.12 9.38
C ASP A 87 -4.19 8.02 9.60
N LYS A 88 -3.49 7.66 8.52
CA LYS A 88 -2.47 6.59 8.54
C LYS A 88 -1.07 7.09 8.88
N GLN A 89 -0.89 8.39 9.09
CA GLN A 89 0.42 9.01 9.39
C GLN A 89 1.56 8.42 8.56
N ARG A 90 1.39 8.47 7.24
CA ARG A 90 2.30 7.78 6.30
C ARG A 90 3.67 8.41 6.20
N PHE A 91 3.78 9.69 6.55
CA PHE A 91 4.98 10.49 6.38
C PHE A 91 5.28 11.24 7.66
N SER A 92 6.57 11.47 7.91
CA SER A 92 7.08 12.37 8.92
C SER A 92 7.81 13.51 8.24
N LEU A 93 7.51 14.73 8.67
CA LEU A 93 8.15 15.98 8.23
C LEU A 93 8.84 16.62 9.43
N LYS A 94 10.07 17.06 9.26
CA LYS A 94 10.81 17.78 10.30
C LYS A 94 11.64 18.92 9.68
N PRO A 95 11.99 19.97 10.45
CA PRO A 95 12.96 20.98 10.01
C PRO A 95 14.30 20.33 9.64
N ASN A 96 14.95 20.89 8.62
CA ASN A 96 16.27 20.49 8.18
C ASN A 96 17.32 21.28 9.00
N PRO A 97 18.11 20.66 9.88
CA PRO A 97 19.06 21.39 10.72
C PRO A 97 20.17 22.06 9.91
N GLU A 98 20.47 21.62 8.69
CA GLU A 98 21.50 22.19 7.85
C GLU A 98 21.09 23.54 7.24
N THR A 99 19.83 23.69 6.84
CA THR A 99 19.31 24.87 6.14
C THR A 99 18.40 25.73 7.02
N ASN A 100 17.86 25.14 8.09
CA ASN A 100 16.96 25.76 9.06
C ASN A 100 17.48 25.54 10.51
N PRO A 101 18.59 26.19 10.88
CA PRO A 101 19.22 25.96 12.20
C PRO A 101 18.33 26.40 13.37
N SER A 102 17.36 27.29 13.14
CA SER A 102 16.37 27.68 14.16
C SER A 102 15.29 26.63 14.37
N LEU A 103 15.27 25.57 13.56
CA LEU A 103 14.25 24.51 13.55
C LEU A 103 12.83 25.04 13.46
N SER A 104 12.62 26.15 12.74
CA SER A 104 11.31 26.75 12.53
C SER A 104 10.41 25.82 11.74
N THR A 105 9.19 25.60 12.22
CA THR A 105 8.16 24.82 11.53
C THR A 105 7.25 25.68 10.63
N THR A 106 7.49 26.99 10.57
CA THR A 106 6.67 27.94 9.80
C THR A 106 7.35 28.43 8.52
N SER A 107 8.55 27.90 8.18
CA SER A 107 9.21 28.24 6.92
C SER A 107 8.37 27.80 5.72
N THR A 108 8.35 28.63 4.69
CA THR A 108 7.73 28.32 3.39
C THR A 108 8.73 27.75 2.37
N SER A 109 10.03 27.71 2.74
CA SER A 109 11.09 27.15 1.91
C SER A 109 11.14 25.63 2.02
N ALA A 110 11.02 24.93 0.90
CA ALA A 110 11.10 23.46 0.89
C ALA A 110 12.48 22.95 1.32
N ALA A 111 13.55 23.71 1.11
CA ALA A 111 14.91 23.34 1.55
C ALA A 111 15.02 23.21 3.07
N ASP A 112 14.13 23.91 3.81
CA ASP A 112 14.14 23.95 5.27
C ASP A 112 13.49 22.73 5.93
N TYR A 113 13.10 21.72 5.13
CA TYR A 113 12.44 20.53 5.63
C TYR A 113 13.07 19.23 5.12
N LEU A 114 12.97 18.22 5.95
CA LEU A 114 13.24 16.82 5.61
C LEU A 114 11.95 16.01 5.73
N ILE A 115 11.72 15.10 4.78
CA ILE A 115 10.53 14.23 4.74
C ILE A 115 10.93 12.76 4.59
N ARG A 116 10.21 11.86 5.27
CA ARG A 116 10.33 10.41 5.08
C ARG A 116 8.97 9.71 5.01
N ALA A 117 8.96 8.49 4.47
CA ALA A 117 7.86 7.57 4.68
C ALA A 117 8.12 6.75 5.97
N ASN A 118 7.08 6.54 6.80
CA ASN A 118 7.22 5.89 8.10
C ASN A 118 7.34 4.36 8.00
N GLN A 119 6.94 3.75 6.87
CA GLN A 119 7.03 2.31 6.65
C GLN A 119 6.72 1.94 5.18
N GLY A 120 6.92 0.66 4.83
CA GLY A 120 6.51 0.10 3.53
C GLY A 120 7.55 0.25 2.43
N HIS A 121 8.82 0.44 2.78
CA HIS A 121 9.93 0.58 1.84
C HIS A 121 10.23 -0.73 1.11
N SER A 122 10.67 -0.61 -0.14
CA SER A 122 11.43 -1.61 -0.88
C SER A 122 12.87 -1.14 -1.16
N ILE A 123 13.16 0.13 -0.89
CA ILE A 123 14.52 0.65 -0.82
C ILE A 123 15.16 0.08 0.45
N LYS A 124 16.40 -0.36 0.36
CA LYS A 124 17.10 -0.95 1.51
C LYS A 124 17.41 0.16 2.54
N LEU A 125 16.80 0.04 3.71
CA LEU A 125 17.05 0.89 4.88
C LEU A 125 17.31 -0.01 6.08
N GLU A 126 18.20 0.43 6.97
CA GLU A 126 18.45 -0.29 8.21
C GLU A 126 17.25 -0.13 9.15
N SER A 127 16.66 -1.26 9.56
CA SER A 127 15.46 -1.27 10.41
C SER A 127 15.71 -0.62 11.77
N SER A 128 16.88 -0.85 12.35
CA SER A 128 17.32 -0.28 13.64
C SER A 128 17.45 1.24 13.63
N ALA A 129 17.69 1.85 12.47
CA ALA A 129 17.82 3.32 12.36
C ALA A 129 16.45 4.02 12.24
N THR A 130 15.39 3.29 11.83
CA THR A 130 14.10 3.87 11.47
C THR A 130 12.92 3.40 12.31
N LEU A 131 13.08 2.30 13.04
CA LEU A 131 12.02 1.58 13.74
C LEU A 131 12.40 1.35 15.20
N THR A 132 11.40 1.28 16.08
CA THR A 132 11.59 0.93 17.49
C THR A 132 11.60 -0.60 17.63
N PRO A 133 12.62 -1.22 18.24
CA PRO A 133 12.65 -2.66 18.43
C PRO A 133 11.56 -3.12 19.41
N ILE A 134 11.06 -4.34 19.17
CA ILE A 134 10.17 -5.06 20.08
C ILE A 134 10.97 -6.23 20.63
N THR A 135 11.14 -6.28 21.95
CA THR A 135 11.99 -7.29 22.60
C THR A 135 11.36 -7.86 23.85
N LEU A 136 11.70 -9.10 24.19
CA LEU A 136 11.27 -9.72 25.45
C LEU A 136 12.00 -9.13 26.67
N ALA A 137 13.15 -8.47 26.47
CA ALA A 137 13.87 -7.76 27.54
C ALA A 137 13.10 -6.51 28.01
N GLU A 138 12.25 -5.95 27.13
CA GLU A 138 11.37 -4.82 27.40
C GLU A 138 9.91 -5.24 27.14
N PRO A 139 9.27 -5.95 28.09
CA PRO A 139 7.93 -6.55 27.87
C PRO A 139 6.85 -5.56 27.46
N ASP A 140 6.95 -4.30 27.88
CA ASP A 140 6.01 -3.23 27.52
C ASP A 140 6.06 -2.87 26.03
N THR A 141 7.12 -3.26 25.32
CA THR A 141 7.23 -3.09 23.86
C THR A 141 6.42 -4.12 23.09
N VAL A 142 6.14 -5.29 23.72
CA VAL A 142 5.48 -6.43 23.07
C VAL A 142 3.98 -6.18 23.02
N PRO A 143 3.37 -6.04 21.82
CA PRO A 143 1.93 -5.82 21.72
C PRO A 143 1.17 -7.09 22.15
N ALA A 144 0.01 -6.89 22.78
CA ALA A 144 -0.85 -7.99 23.22
C ALA A 144 -1.34 -8.87 22.06
N ARG A 145 -1.49 -8.27 20.86
CA ARG A 145 -1.94 -8.96 19.63
C ARG A 145 -1.15 -8.46 18.43
N VAL A 146 -0.82 -9.37 17.53
CA VAL A 146 -0.20 -9.07 16.22
C VAL A 146 -1.02 -9.75 15.14
N LEU A 147 -1.63 -8.95 14.27
CA LEU A 147 -2.58 -9.38 13.25
C LEU A 147 -2.08 -9.03 11.85
N HIS A 148 -2.12 -10.00 10.94
CA HIS A 148 -1.91 -9.77 9.52
C HIS A 148 -3.21 -9.96 8.76
N GLY A 149 -3.60 -8.94 7.97
CA GLY A 149 -4.78 -9.00 7.11
C GLY A 149 -4.44 -9.48 5.71
N SER A 150 -5.13 -10.52 5.24
CA SER A 150 -4.96 -11.10 3.91
C SER A 150 -6.32 -11.31 3.21
N TYR A 151 -6.33 -12.12 2.17
CA TYR A 151 -7.51 -12.43 1.37
C TYR A 151 -7.64 -13.94 1.17
N PHE A 152 -8.86 -14.43 1.03
CA PHE A 152 -9.09 -15.86 0.76
C PHE A 152 -8.33 -16.35 -0.47
N ALA A 153 -8.24 -15.50 -1.51
CA ALA A 153 -7.49 -15.82 -2.74
C ALA A 153 -5.99 -16.10 -2.52
N PHE A 154 -5.40 -15.58 -1.45
CA PHE A 154 -3.96 -15.75 -1.17
C PHE A 154 -3.69 -16.83 -0.11
N TRP A 155 -4.72 -17.35 0.54
CA TRP A 155 -4.55 -18.34 1.60
C TRP A 155 -3.81 -19.61 1.15
N PRO A 156 -4.17 -20.24 0.00
CA PRO A 156 -3.41 -21.41 -0.48
C PRO A 156 -1.92 -21.12 -0.68
N ALA A 157 -1.58 -19.96 -1.27
CA ALA A 157 -0.20 -19.57 -1.48
C ALA A 157 0.57 -19.26 -0.18
N ILE A 158 -0.12 -18.76 0.87
CA ILE A 158 0.47 -18.55 2.19
C ILE A 158 0.85 -19.90 2.82
N ILE A 159 -0.03 -20.89 2.70
CA ILE A 159 0.22 -22.24 3.24
C ILE A 159 1.32 -22.94 2.47
N GLU A 160 1.26 -22.92 1.14
CA GLU A 160 2.32 -23.49 0.27
C GLU A 160 3.68 -22.88 0.55
N ALA A 161 3.73 -21.58 0.83
CA ALA A 161 4.96 -20.87 1.19
C ALA A 161 5.46 -21.16 2.62
N GLY A 162 4.72 -21.92 3.42
CA GLY A 162 5.02 -22.18 4.82
C GLY A 162 4.79 -20.99 5.76
N GLY A 163 4.16 -19.91 5.29
CA GLY A 163 3.90 -18.72 6.09
C GLY A 163 3.77 -17.41 5.30
N LEU A 164 3.82 -16.29 6.01
CA LEU A 164 3.72 -14.96 5.42
C LEU A 164 5.07 -14.48 4.87
N LYS A 165 5.11 -14.13 3.59
CA LYS A 165 6.29 -13.55 2.92
C LYS A 165 6.25 -12.03 2.89
N LYS A 166 7.40 -11.38 3.10
CA LYS A 166 7.53 -9.92 2.96
C LYS A 166 7.33 -9.40 1.52
N MET A 167 7.37 -10.31 0.55
CA MET A 167 7.25 -10.02 -0.89
C MET A 167 8.32 -9.02 -1.36
N ASN A 168 7.89 -7.92 -2.05
CA ASN A 168 8.79 -6.88 -2.56
C ASN A 168 9.11 -5.79 -1.53
N ARG A 169 8.71 -5.94 -0.27
CA ARG A 169 8.99 -4.99 0.80
C ARG A 169 10.11 -5.51 1.70
N ASN A 170 10.65 -4.62 2.52
CA ASN A 170 11.63 -5.03 3.53
C ASN A 170 10.99 -5.87 4.64
N HIS A 171 9.69 -5.67 4.91
CA HIS A 171 9.00 -6.29 6.06
C HIS A 171 7.63 -6.88 5.70
N VAL A 172 7.23 -7.89 6.45
CA VAL A 172 5.82 -8.25 6.66
C VAL A 172 5.19 -7.18 7.54
N HIS A 173 3.97 -6.72 7.19
CA HIS A 173 3.26 -5.66 7.89
C HIS A 173 2.11 -6.24 8.68
N CYS A 174 2.06 -5.92 9.96
CA CYS A 174 1.02 -6.35 10.88
C CYS A 174 0.42 -5.16 11.62
N SER A 175 -0.72 -5.36 12.25
CA SER A 175 -1.41 -4.39 13.09
C SER A 175 -1.64 -4.96 14.49
N THR A 176 -1.98 -4.10 15.44
CA THR A 176 -2.33 -4.52 16.82
C THR A 176 -3.81 -4.82 17.00
N GLY A 177 -4.61 -4.59 15.96
CA GLY A 177 -6.05 -4.83 15.93
C GLY A 177 -6.61 -4.75 14.51
N THR A 178 -7.92 -4.89 14.39
CA THR A 178 -8.65 -4.78 13.12
C THR A 178 -9.14 -3.36 12.85
N PRO A 179 -9.54 -3.02 11.60
CA PRO A 179 -10.17 -1.74 11.30
C PRO A 179 -11.45 -1.46 12.11
N GLU A 180 -12.21 -2.48 12.47
CA GLU A 180 -13.42 -2.39 13.30
C GLU A 180 -13.09 -2.00 14.74
N GLU A 181 -11.90 -2.39 15.23
CA GLU A 181 -11.35 -1.99 16.53
C GLU A 181 -10.68 -0.61 16.50
N GLY A 182 -10.82 0.14 15.39
CA GLY A 182 -10.30 1.49 15.24
C GLY A 182 -8.84 1.57 14.79
N VAL A 183 -8.20 0.44 14.45
CA VAL A 183 -6.82 0.46 13.96
C VAL A 183 -6.76 0.88 12.50
N VAL A 184 -6.10 1.99 12.22
CA VAL A 184 -6.06 2.60 10.88
C VAL A 184 -4.88 2.15 10.04
N SER A 185 -3.80 1.61 10.64
CA SER A 185 -2.55 1.26 9.97
C SER A 185 -2.17 -0.21 10.17
N GLY A 186 -1.37 -0.76 9.26
CA GLY A 186 -0.90 -2.16 9.32
C GLY A 186 -1.81 -3.15 8.60
N MET A 187 -3.12 -3.00 8.69
CA MET A 187 -4.09 -3.87 8.00
C MET A 187 -4.86 -3.11 6.91
N ARG A 188 -5.27 -3.82 5.86
CA ARG A 188 -6.16 -3.27 4.83
C ARG A 188 -7.62 -3.32 5.31
N LYS A 189 -8.37 -2.27 4.99
CA LYS A 189 -9.81 -2.19 5.34
C LYS A 189 -10.66 -3.28 4.64
N ASP A 190 -10.19 -3.79 3.51
CA ASP A 190 -10.85 -4.82 2.68
C ASP A 190 -10.23 -6.22 2.86
N ALA A 191 -9.39 -6.42 3.88
CA ALA A 191 -8.87 -7.75 4.21
C ALA A 191 -10.03 -8.70 4.57
N GLU A 192 -10.00 -9.92 4.02
CA GLU A 192 -11.02 -10.95 4.23
C GLU A 192 -10.62 -11.94 5.32
N LEU A 193 -9.30 -12.15 5.45
CA LEU A 193 -8.69 -13.11 6.36
C LEU A 193 -7.85 -12.39 7.41
N VAL A 194 -7.93 -12.82 8.65
CA VAL A 194 -7.08 -12.35 9.75
C VAL A 194 -6.24 -13.52 10.24
N ILE A 195 -4.94 -13.28 10.29
CA ILE A 195 -3.94 -14.20 10.81
C ILE A 195 -3.37 -13.58 12.09
N GLU A 196 -3.66 -14.15 13.23
CA GLU A 196 -3.06 -13.78 14.51
C GLU A 196 -1.73 -14.51 14.69
N ILE A 197 -0.68 -13.76 15.02
CA ILE A 197 0.68 -14.28 15.15
C ILE A 197 1.07 -14.32 16.63
N ASP A 198 1.60 -15.45 17.07
CA ASP A 198 2.27 -15.58 18.35
C ASP A 198 3.64 -14.90 18.31
N ILE A 199 3.63 -13.60 18.60
CA ILE A 199 4.84 -12.77 18.58
C ILE A 199 5.83 -13.23 19.66
N VAL A 200 5.34 -13.64 20.84
CA VAL A 200 6.19 -14.06 21.96
C VAL A 200 6.98 -15.30 21.57
N LYS A 201 6.31 -16.32 21.05
CA LYS A 201 6.96 -17.54 20.55
C LYS A 201 7.97 -17.22 19.43
N SER A 202 7.60 -16.35 18.51
CA SER A 202 8.49 -15.99 17.40
C SER A 202 9.74 -15.22 17.86
N LEU A 203 9.61 -14.34 18.86
CA LEU A 203 10.74 -13.65 19.50
C LEU A 203 11.66 -14.61 20.23
N GLN A 204 11.08 -15.56 20.98
CA GLN A 204 11.85 -16.63 21.68
C GLN A 204 12.66 -17.49 20.71
N GLU A 205 12.15 -17.69 19.50
CA GLU A 205 12.78 -18.46 18.44
C GLU A 205 13.65 -17.60 17.48
N GLY A 206 13.90 -16.33 17.85
CA GLY A 206 14.90 -15.47 17.22
C GLY A 206 14.41 -14.59 16.09
N LEU A 207 13.08 -14.51 15.81
CA LEU A 207 12.58 -13.50 14.88
C LEU A 207 12.72 -12.11 15.49
N THR A 208 13.10 -11.14 14.67
CA THR A 208 13.17 -9.73 15.06
C THR A 208 11.89 -9.01 14.68
N TRP A 209 11.41 -8.16 15.58
CA TRP A 209 10.21 -7.38 15.41
C TRP A 209 10.44 -5.91 15.73
N TRP A 210 9.69 -5.07 15.04
CA TRP A 210 9.82 -3.63 15.08
C TRP A 210 8.46 -2.96 15.11
N LYS A 211 8.43 -1.75 15.68
CA LYS A 211 7.26 -0.86 15.62
C LYS A 211 7.65 0.41 14.88
N SER A 212 6.86 0.78 13.87
CA SER A 212 7.03 2.05 13.17
C SER A 212 6.40 3.21 13.95
N GLU A 213 6.79 4.44 13.61
CA GLU A 213 6.27 5.67 14.24
C GLU A 213 4.73 5.75 14.21
N ASN A 214 4.10 5.25 13.15
CA ASN A 214 2.64 5.18 13.03
C ASN A 214 2.01 3.86 13.53
N GLY A 215 2.70 3.14 14.40
CA GLY A 215 2.17 2.00 15.16
C GLY A 215 2.06 0.68 14.39
N VAL A 216 2.60 0.58 13.18
CA VAL A 216 2.61 -0.68 12.42
C VAL A 216 3.67 -1.63 12.99
N ILE A 217 3.31 -2.90 13.15
CA ILE A 217 4.21 -3.95 13.61
C ILE A 217 4.85 -4.61 12.40
N LEU A 218 6.16 -4.74 12.41
CA LEU A 218 6.98 -5.08 11.25
C LEU A 218 7.98 -6.18 11.60
N THR A 219 8.23 -7.10 10.67
CA THR A 219 9.31 -8.07 10.77
C THR A 219 9.87 -8.37 9.40
N GLU A 220 11.17 -8.64 9.33
CA GLU A 220 11.82 -9.12 8.12
C GLU A 220 11.53 -10.61 7.86
N GLY A 221 10.97 -11.30 8.86
CA GLY A 221 10.81 -12.76 8.86
C GLY A 221 12.13 -13.47 9.20
N ASP A 222 12.19 -14.74 8.85
CA ASP A 222 13.41 -15.55 8.91
C ASP A 222 14.40 -15.17 7.79
N GLU A 223 15.48 -15.92 7.64
CA GLU A 223 16.50 -15.75 6.60
C GLU A 223 15.92 -15.75 5.16
N ASN A 224 14.77 -16.40 4.96
CA ASN A 224 14.04 -16.46 3.69
C ASN A 224 12.98 -15.35 3.55
N GLY A 225 12.85 -14.48 4.55
CA GLY A 225 11.85 -13.42 4.60
C GLY A 225 10.44 -13.91 4.86
N VAL A 226 10.29 -15.01 5.62
CA VAL A 226 9.04 -15.68 5.93
C VAL A 226 8.75 -15.62 7.43
N VAL A 227 7.53 -15.27 7.80
CA VAL A 227 6.99 -15.55 9.12
C VAL A 227 6.29 -16.90 9.05
N SER A 228 6.93 -17.93 9.59
CA SER A 228 6.45 -19.32 9.51
C SER A 228 5.04 -19.49 10.09
N SER A 229 4.24 -20.31 9.42
CA SER A 229 2.87 -20.67 9.87
C SER A 229 2.83 -21.37 11.24
N ARG A 230 3.96 -21.89 11.74
CA ARG A 230 4.08 -22.42 13.11
C ARG A 230 3.85 -21.36 14.19
N TYR A 231 3.93 -20.06 13.83
CA TYR A 231 3.63 -18.92 14.70
C TYR A 231 2.19 -18.42 14.54
N PHE A 232 1.39 -19.00 13.66
CA PHE A 232 -0.01 -18.61 13.54
C PHE A 232 -0.77 -19.15 14.74
N ARG A 233 -1.21 -18.24 15.61
CA ARG A 233 -2.03 -18.57 16.79
C ARG A 233 -3.43 -18.94 16.35
N GLU A 234 -4.04 -18.12 15.51
CA GLU A 234 -5.35 -18.36 14.93
C GLU A 234 -5.45 -17.75 13.53
N VAL A 235 -6.16 -18.42 12.62
CA VAL A 235 -6.53 -17.87 11.33
C VAL A 235 -8.02 -18.05 11.13
N ARG A 236 -8.71 -16.92 10.82
CA ARG A 236 -10.16 -16.87 10.65
C ARG A 236 -10.59 -15.83 9.62
N GLY A 237 -11.84 -15.90 9.17
CA GLY A 237 -12.46 -14.84 8.38
C GLY A 237 -12.67 -13.57 9.21
N ARG A 238 -12.56 -12.40 8.59
CA ARG A 238 -12.80 -11.13 9.27
C ARG A 238 -14.26 -10.70 9.24
N ALA A 239 -14.82 -10.52 8.04
CA ALA A 239 -16.22 -10.10 7.87
C ALA A 239 -17.14 -11.27 7.53
N GLN A 240 -16.60 -12.32 6.91
CA GLN A 240 -17.32 -13.56 6.61
C GLN A 240 -16.77 -14.66 7.52
N ASP A 241 -17.68 -15.33 8.25
CA ASP A 241 -17.31 -16.48 9.05
C ASP A 241 -16.95 -17.65 8.13
N VAL A 242 -15.78 -18.19 8.30
CA VAL A 242 -15.25 -19.37 7.59
C VAL A 242 -14.80 -20.46 8.56
N GLY A 243 -15.13 -20.28 9.85
CA GLY A 243 -14.56 -21.09 10.91
C GLY A 243 -13.09 -20.78 11.17
N VAL A 244 -12.47 -21.59 12.00
CA VAL A 244 -11.02 -21.54 12.28
C VAL A 244 -10.29 -22.41 11.27
N LEU A 245 -9.42 -21.80 10.47
CA LEU A 245 -8.64 -22.49 9.45
C LEU A 245 -7.31 -23.02 9.99
N TRP A 246 -6.76 -22.32 11.00
CA TRP A 246 -5.46 -22.61 11.59
C TRP A 246 -5.48 -22.26 13.06
N GLN A 247 -4.87 -23.09 13.91
CA GLN A 247 -4.78 -22.84 15.35
C GLN A 247 -3.48 -23.40 15.91
N ASP A 248 -2.82 -22.62 16.74
CA ASP A 248 -1.61 -22.99 17.49
C ASP A 248 -0.52 -23.65 16.61
N GLY A 249 -0.29 -23.09 15.43
CA GLY A 249 0.71 -23.57 14.48
C GLY A 249 0.27 -24.76 13.62
N GLN A 250 -0.98 -25.18 13.68
CA GLN A 250 -1.49 -26.35 12.95
C GLN A 250 -2.73 -26.02 12.12
N ARG A 251 -2.86 -26.72 10.97
CA ARG A 251 -4.04 -26.63 10.13
C ARG A 251 -5.23 -27.31 10.81
N VAL A 252 -6.36 -26.61 10.86
CA VAL A 252 -7.62 -27.13 11.44
C VAL A 252 -8.62 -27.47 10.34
N ALA A 253 -8.79 -26.57 9.36
CA ALA A 253 -9.75 -26.74 8.29
C ALA A 253 -9.28 -26.07 6.99
N ASP A 254 -9.97 -26.39 5.90
CA ASP A 254 -9.89 -25.66 4.63
C ASP A 254 -10.93 -24.55 4.58
N LEU A 255 -10.75 -23.65 3.59
CA LEU A 255 -11.83 -22.71 3.27
C LEU A 255 -13.09 -23.49 2.89
N PRO A 256 -14.26 -23.14 3.45
CA PRO A 256 -15.50 -23.82 3.15
C PRO A 256 -15.85 -23.77 1.65
N ASP A 257 -16.48 -24.81 1.14
CA ASP A 257 -17.00 -24.83 -0.23
C ASP A 257 -18.00 -23.71 -0.46
N GLY A 258 -18.02 -23.16 -1.69
CA GLY A 258 -18.96 -22.11 -2.07
C GLY A 258 -18.60 -20.70 -1.66
N ILE A 259 -17.43 -20.48 -1.00
CA ILE A 259 -16.93 -19.13 -0.74
C ILE A 259 -16.59 -18.44 -2.05
N THR A 260 -17.06 -17.20 -2.20
CA THR A 260 -16.66 -16.35 -3.32
C THR A 260 -15.24 -15.87 -3.15
N ILE A 261 -14.31 -16.49 -3.85
CA ILE A 261 -12.89 -16.09 -3.86
C ILE A 261 -12.70 -15.02 -4.93
N ARG A 262 -12.33 -13.81 -4.50
CA ARG A 262 -12.02 -12.68 -5.40
C ARG A 262 -10.57 -12.28 -5.24
N VAL A 263 -9.85 -12.18 -6.37
CA VAL A 263 -8.51 -11.58 -6.36
C VAL A 263 -8.67 -10.06 -6.23
N PRO A 264 -8.09 -9.41 -5.23
CA PRO A 264 -8.21 -7.98 -5.04
C PRO A 264 -7.66 -7.21 -6.25
N PHE A 265 -8.33 -6.11 -6.62
CA PHE A 265 -7.95 -5.29 -7.78
C PHE A 265 -6.47 -4.87 -7.72
N GLY A 266 -5.76 -5.06 -8.83
CA GLY A 266 -4.33 -4.73 -8.94
C GLY A 266 -3.37 -5.73 -8.27
N LYS A 267 -3.85 -6.93 -7.91
CA LYS A 267 -3.06 -8.04 -7.37
C LYS A 267 -3.21 -9.28 -8.25
N ASN A 268 -2.13 -9.97 -8.52
CA ASN A 268 -2.15 -11.29 -9.15
C ASN A 268 -2.06 -12.35 -8.05
N ALA A 269 -2.91 -13.38 -8.13
CA ALA A 269 -2.91 -14.50 -7.19
C ALA A 269 -1.62 -15.35 -7.28
N HIS A 270 -0.93 -15.26 -8.41
CA HIS A 270 0.33 -15.95 -8.64
C HIS A 270 1.44 -14.91 -8.83
N GLY A 271 2.54 -15.04 -8.10
CA GLY A 271 3.78 -14.29 -8.31
C GLY A 271 4.51 -14.68 -9.62
N GLY A 272 3.75 -14.82 -10.71
CA GLY A 272 4.26 -15.14 -12.03
C GLY A 272 4.73 -13.89 -12.78
N ARG A 273 5.96 -13.92 -13.29
CA ARG A 273 6.57 -12.94 -14.19
C ARG A 273 5.57 -12.57 -15.30
N GLY A 274 5.13 -11.32 -15.36
CA GLY A 274 4.41 -10.76 -16.48
C GLY A 274 5.27 -10.80 -17.74
N GLY A 275 5.06 -11.82 -18.59
CA GLY A 275 5.60 -11.86 -19.92
C GLY A 275 5.03 -10.73 -20.76
N ASN A 276 5.86 -9.83 -21.21
CA ASN A 276 5.56 -8.76 -22.14
C ASN A 276 5.20 -9.41 -23.50
N HIS A 277 3.90 -9.55 -23.78
CA HIS A 277 3.44 -9.91 -25.13
C HIS A 277 3.49 -8.65 -26.00
N GLY A 278 4.61 -8.48 -26.68
CA GLY A 278 4.77 -7.53 -27.77
C GLY A 278 3.70 -7.77 -28.84
N ARG A 279 2.81 -6.83 -29.03
CA ARG A 279 1.92 -6.77 -30.21
C ARG A 279 2.76 -6.44 -31.43
N GLY A 280 3.17 -7.47 -32.16
CA GLY A 280 3.73 -7.35 -33.51
C GLY A 280 2.64 -6.81 -34.45
N ARG A 281 2.77 -5.55 -34.88
CA ARG A 281 2.05 -5.02 -36.05
C ARG A 281 2.72 -5.56 -37.29
N GLY A 282 2.17 -6.60 -37.89
CA GLY A 282 2.48 -7.03 -39.25
C GLY A 282 1.74 -6.15 -40.25
N GLY A 283 2.39 -5.14 -40.81
CA GLY A 283 1.96 -4.43 -41.98
C GLY A 283 2.58 -5.05 -43.22
N GLY A 284 1.84 -5.88 -43.94
CA GLY A 284 2.20 -6.37 -45.28
C GLY A 284 1.40 -5.67 -46.34
N ARG A 285 1.97 -4.67 -47.00
CA ARG A 285 1.49 -4.21 -48.33
C ARG A 285 2.34 -4.92 -49.39
N GLY A 286 1.78 -5.87 -50.09
CA GLY A 286 2.29 -6.43 -51.32
C GLY A 286 1.60 -5.73 -52.49
N ARG A 287 2.33 -4.97 -53.27
CA ARG A 287 2.03 -4.66 -54.66
C ARG A 287 2.87 -5.60 -55.53
N GLY A 288 2.28 -6.27 -56.47
CA GLY A 288 2.93 -7.03 -57.50
C GLY A 288 2.18 -6.90 -58.78
N SER A 289 2.84 -6.65 -59.82
CA SER A 289 2.53 -6.46 -61.22
C SER A 289 1.72 -7.60 -61.83
#